data_c86e3a3647140648785e1e146ed24005
#
_entry.id   c86e3a3647140648785e1e146ed24005
#
_cell.length_a   1.000
_cell.length_b   1.000
_cell.length_c   1.000
_cell.angle_alpha   90.00
_cell.angle_beta   90.00
_cell.angle_gamma   90.00
#
_symmetry.space_group_name_H-M   'P 1'
#
loop_
_entity.id
_entity.type
_entity.pdbx_description
1 polymer ?
#
loop_
_entity_poly.entity_id
_entity_poly.type
_entity_poly.pdbx_seq_one_letter_code
_entity_poly.pdbx_strand_id
1 'polypeptide(L)'
;MRIALFTDSYLPTVDGVVTSVLSTRRQLEAHGHEVVVFAPEDPRRRGTHEDGTVYVRAKEFRHYPGYRLAMFPGREVDLIKDLGIDVIHIHGVGFVGIKGLWASWQAKIPRVSTFHTMIHDTLAFYSPFGLNLHLLERGLRFYLKIFLRKTQGVVVPSRAILDEIMALSPRANIADVIPTGVDPERFRPDISGQGIRTKWGLNGHDVVLHVGRVAPEKNLTTLIHAFPRILEQNRDTKLMIVGTGPYMEKYYDLVARLGLSGDIIFTGFVPDADLPKYYAAADAFAIASKFETQGLVVLEALASGRPVAGANYRAIPEFVREGVNGALFDPNDVRGCAAAILRCLRGRDSMQEAAREAALDYSVERCTRRLERVYERLVAA
;
A
#
# COMPACT_ATOMS: atom_id res chain seq x y z
N MET A 1 -20.24 -8.69 14.96
CA MET A 1 -20.73 -8.92 13.57
C MET A 1 -19.91 -10.04 12.94
N ARG A 2 -20.51 -10.75 11.98
CA ARG A 2 -19.81 -11.67 11.09
C ARG A 2 -19.52 -10.97 9.76
N ILE A 3 -18.25 -10.84 9.40
CA ILE A 3 -17.78 -10.00 8.30
C ILE A 3 -17.09 -10.88 7.26
N ALA A 4 -17.51 -10.79 6.00
CA ALA A 4 -16.82 -11.46 4.90
C ALA A 4 -15.94 -10.48 4.11
N LEU A 5 -14.63 -10.71 4.08
CA LEU A 5 -13.66 -9.95 3.28
C LEU A 5 -13.40 -10.66 1.95
N PHE A 6 -13.74 -10.04 0.83
CA PHE A 6 -13.45 -10.56 -0.52
C PHE A 6 -12.24 -9.84 -1.11
N THR A 7 -11.19 -10.58 -1.45
CA THR A 7 -9.95 -10.00 -1.96
C THR A 7 -9.43 -10.73 -3.19
N ASP A 8 -8.92 -9.97 -4.17
CA ASP A 8 -8.32 -10.54 -5.40
C ASP A 8 -6.83 -10.90 -5.22
N SER A 9 -6.19 -10.41 -4.15
CA SER A 9 -4.81 -10.72 -3.78
C SER A 9 -4.73 -11.19 -2.32
N TYR A 10 -4.02 -12.27 -2.06
CA TYR A 10 -3.84 -12.84 -0.73
C TYR A 10 -2.54 -13.62 -0.64
N LEU A 11 -2.19 -14.07 0.57
CA LEU A 11 -0.98 -14.86 0.80
C LEU A 11 -0.84 -16.03 -0.20
N PRO A 12 0.37 -16.35 -0.68
CA PRO A 12 1.69 -15.86 -0.25
C PRO A 12 2.15 -14.55 -0.93
N THR A 13 1.33 -13.92 -1.74
CA THR A 13 1.64 -12.59 -2.31
C THR A 13 1.70 -11.57 -1.18
N VAL A 14 2.69 -10.68 -1.20
CA VAL A 14 2.85 -9.57 -0.26
C VAL A 14 2.79 -8.26 -1.03
N ASP A 15 1.70 -7.55 -0.87
CA ASP A 15 1.45 -6.22 -1.43
C ASP A 15 0.61 -5.36 -0.48
N GLY A 16 0.38 -4.11 -0.83
CA GLY A 16 -0.39 -3.18 0.02
C GLY A 16 -1.85 -3.62 0.26
N VAL A 17 -2.46 -4.36 -0.68
CA VAL A 17 -3.83 -4.88 -0.53
C VAL A 17 -3.84 -6.01 0.49
N VAL A 18 -2.90 -6.97 0.36
CA VAL A 18 -2.76 -8.09 1.30
C VAL A 18 -2.46 -7.57 2.71
N THR A 19 -1.54 -6.61 2.84
CA THR A 19 -1.24 -5.96 4.12
C THR A 19 -2.49 -5.32 4.72
N SER A 20 -3.30 -4.62 3.91
CA SER A 20 -4.55 -4.01 4.34
C SER A 20 -5.57 -5.05 4.83
N VAL A 21 -5.78 -6.12 4.07
CA VAL A 21 -6.74 -7.19 4.42
C VAL A 21 -6.33 -7.88 5.72
N LEU A 22 -5.05 -8.25 5.85
CA LEU A 22 -4.53 -8.94 7.05
C LEU A 22 -4.58 -8.04 8.30
N SER A 23 -4.21 -6.78 8.15
CA SER A 23 -4.26 -5.81 9.24
C SER A 23 -5.70 -5.53 9.68
N THR A 24 -6.62 -5.32 8.72
CA THR A 24 -8.04 -5.12 8.98
C THR A 24 -8.67 -6.35 9.65
N ARG A 25 -8.39 -7.56 9.14
CA ARG A 25 -8.88 -8.81 9.73
C ARG A 25 -8.46 -8.93 11.18
N ARG A 26 -7.13 -8.84 11.44
CA ARG A 26 -6.57 -8.97 12.80
C ARG A 26 -7.22 -8.00 13.78
N GLN A 27 -7.42 -6.76 13.35
CA GLN A 27 -7.97 -5.73 14.23
C GLN A 27 -9.47 -5.91 14.46
N LEU A 28 -10.24 -6.30 13.45
CA LEU A 28 -11.65 -6.63 13.61
C LEU A 28 -11.85 -7.84 14.53
N GLU A 29 -11.03 -8.88 14.40
CA GLU A 29 -11.05 -10.05 15.29
C GLU A 29 -10.68 -9.64 16.73
N ALA A 30 -9.70 -8.76 16.93
CA ALA A 30 -9.35 -8.21 18.24
C ALA A 30 -10.51 -7.39 18.88
N HIS A 31 -11.37 -6.78 18.06
CA HIS A 31 -12.59 -6.09 18.52
C HIS A 31 -13.78 -7.04 18.71
N GLY A 32 -13.59 -8.35 18.60
CA GLY A 32 -14.62 -9.36 18.85
C GLY A 32 -15.55 -9.63 17.67
N HIS A 33 -15.17 -9.27 16.45
CA HIS A 33 -15.89 -9.66 15.24
C HIS A 33 -15.41 -11.03 14.74
N GLU A 34 -16.30 -11.78 14.11
CA GLU A 34 -15.94 -12.99 13.36
C GLU A 34 -15.64 -12.61 11.91
N VAL A 35 -14.43 -12.92 11.42
CA VAL A 35 -13.99 -12.50 10.07
C VAL A 35 -13.69 -13.72 9.21
N VAL A 36 -14.31 -13.78 8.04
CA VAL A 36 -14.07 -14.82 7.03
C VAL A 36 -13.50 -14.16 5.77
N VAL A 37 -12.33 -14.62 5.32
CA VAL A 37 -11.68 -14.10 4.11
C VAL A 37 -11.98 -15.01 2.93
N PHE A 38 -12.50 -14.45 1.84
CA PHE A 38 -12.66 -15.11 0.55
C PHE A 38 -11.52 -14.65 -0.37
N ALA A 39 -10.62 -15.58 -0.70
CA ALA A 39 -9.40 -15.30 -1.45
C ALA A 39 -9.18 -16.30 -2.59
N PRO A 40 -8.40 -15.97 -3.64
CA PRO A 40 -8.11 -16.91 -4.71
C PRO A 40 -7.25 -18.08 -4.22
N GLU A 41 -7.63 -19.31 -4.60
CA GLU A 41 -6.88 -20.53 -4.25
C GLU A 41 -5.44 -20.50 -4.79
N ASP A 42 -4.47 -20.81 -3.92
CA ASP A 42 -3.10 -21.12 -4.34
C ASP A 42 -2.94 -22.64 -4.52
N PRO A 43 -2.70 -23.14 -5.77
CA PRO A 43 -2.49 -24.56 -6.01
C PRO A 43 -1.33 -25.17 -5.20
N ARG A 44 -0.33 -24.34 -4.81
CA ARG A 44 0.80 -24.77 -3.97
C ARG A 44 0.41 -24.98 -2.51
N ARG A 45 -0.75 -24.47 -2.09
CA ARG A 45 -1.31 -24.58 -0.74
C ARG A 45 -2.60 -25.39 -0.69
N ARG A 46 -2.84 -26.27 -1.69
CA ARG A 46 -4.00 -27.14 -1.70
C ARG A 46 -4.07 -27.97 -0.41
N GLY A 47 -5.19 -27.84 0.30
CA GLY A 47 -5.44 -28.56 1.55
C GLY A 47 -4.93 -27.88 2.83
N THR A 48 -4.24 -26.73 2.76
CA THR A 48 -3.97 -25.89 3.92
C THR A 48 -5.08 -24.83 3.99
N HIS A 49 -6.04 -25.03 4.88
CA HIS A 49 -7.01 -23.98 5.23
C HIS A 49 -6.49 -23.29 6.47
N GLU A 50 -6.17 -21.99 6.35
CA GLU A 50 -6.03 -21.16 7.54
C GLU A 50 -7.43 -20.95 8.11
N ASP A 51 -7.60 -21.05 9.42
CA ASP A 51 -8.86 -20.82 10.10
C ASP A 51 -9.46 -19.48 9.63
N GLY A 52 -10.73 -19.48 9.22
CA GLY A 52 -11.43 -18.30 8.73
C GLY A 52 -11.07 -17.85 7.30
N THR A 53 -10.42 -18.67 6.47
CA THR A 53 -10.19 -18.37 5.05
C THR A 53 -10.86 -19.39 4.14
N VAL A 54 -11.66 -18.90 3.19
CA VAL A 54 -12.31 -19.67 2.12
C VAL A 54 -11.58 -19.43 0.81
N TYR A 55 -10.92 -20.47 0.29
CA TYR A 55 -10.21 -20.38 -0.97
C TYR A 55 -11.15 -20.61 -2.15
N VAL A 56 -11.28 -19.58 -2.99
CA VAL A 56 -12.09 -19.60 -4.21
C VAL A 56 -11.26 -20.19 -5.34
N ARG A 57 -11.80 -21.18 -6.04
CA ARG A 57 -11.13 -21.83 -7.17
C ARG A 57 -10.64 -20.78 -8.19
N ALA A 58 -9.34 -20.79 -8.50
CA ALA A 58 -8.69 -19.81 -9.35
C ALA A 58 -7.63 -20.45 -10.26
N LYS A 59 -7.34 -19.80 -11.39
CA LYS A 59 -6.21 -20.15 -12.26
C LYS A 59 -5.20 -19.02 -12.28
N GLU A 60 -3.91 -19.37 -12.35
CA GLU A 60 -2.84 -18.40 -12.46
C GLU A 60 -2.90 -17.64 -13.80
N PHE A 61 -2.77 -16.33 -13.72
CA PHE A 61 -2.71 -15.48 -14.91
C PHE A 61 -1.26 -15.43 -15.42
N ARG A 62 -0.97 -16.19 -16.48
CA ARG A 62 0.39 -16.40 -17.00
C ARG A 62 1.16 -15.11 -17.33
N HIS A 63 0.45 -14.05 -17.70
CA HIS A 63 1.06 -12.76 -18.08
C HIS A 63 1.38 -11.86 -16.88
N TYR A 64 0.94 -12.22 -15.67
CA TYR A 64 1.20 -11.47 -14.46
C TYR A 64 1.44 -12.43 -13.29
N PRO A 65 2.70 -12.86 -13.06
CA PRO A 65 3.04 -13.81 -12.00
C PRO A 65 2.52 -13.35 -10.63
N GLY A 66 1.85 -14.25 -9.91
CA GLY A 66 1.25 -13.96 -8.60
C GLY A 66 -0.21 -13.50 -8.64
N TYR A 67 -0.75 -13.11 -9.80
CA TYR A 67 -2.19 -12.82 -9.97
C TYR A 67 -2.98 -14.06 -10.40
N ARG A 68 -4.16 -14.23 -9.82
CA ARG A 68 -5.04 -15.36 -10.08
C ARG A 68 -6.45 -14.91 -10.44
N LEU A 69 -7.03 -15.57 -11.43
CA LEU A 69 -8.37 -15.31 -11.91
C LEU A 69 -9.33 -16.33 -11.30
N ALA A 70 -10.23 -15.87 -10.44
CA ALA A 70 -11.25 -16.73 -9.83
C ALA A 70 -12.24 -17.24 -10.89
N MET A 71 -12.62 -18.52 -10.75
CA MET A 71 -13.49 -19.21 -11.70
C MET A 71 -14.97 -19.08 -11.31
N PHE A 72 -15.86 -18.96 -12.30
CA PHE A 72 -17.30 -19.06 -12.16
C PHE A 72 -17.81 -20.39 -12.74
N PRO A 73 -18.91 -20.95 -12.19
CA PRO A 73 -19.62 -20.59 -10.96
C PRO A 73 -18.88 -21.01 -9.71
N GLY A 74 -19.36 -20.55 -8.53
CA GLY A 74 -18.83 -20.91 -7.21
C GLY A 74 -19.96 -21.03 -6.18
N ARG A 75 -19.64 -21.55 -4.99
CA ARG A 75 -20.59 -21.78 -3.89
C ARG A 75 -20.59 -20.63 -2.86
N GLU A 76 -20.07 -19.47 -3.22
CA GLU A 76 -19.89 -18.35 -2.29
C GLU A 76 -21.22 -17.86 -1.71
N VAL A 77 -22.30 -17.87 -2.52
CA VAL A 77 -23.65 -17.46 -2.07
C VAL A 77 -24.19 -18.35 -0.96
N ASP A 78 -24.06 -19.68 -1.13
CA ASP A 78 -24.52 -20.64 -0.14
C ASP A 78 -23.69 -20.50 1.14
N LEU A 79 -22.37 -20.43 0.99
CA LEU A 79 -21.44 -20.30 2.12
C LEU A 79 -21.70 -19.05 2.96
N ILE A 80 -21.94 -17.89 2.36
CA ILE A 80 -22.19 -16.66 3.13
C ILE A 80 -23.54 -16.70 3.86
N LYS A 81 -24.53 -17.43 3.35
CA LYS A 81 -25.81 -17.64 4.05
C LYS A 81 -25.63 -18.62 5.22
N ASP A 82 -24.95 -19.75 4.98
CA ASP A 82 -24.68 -20.76 5.99
C ASP A 82 -23.83 -20.19 7.16
N LEU A 83 -22.89 -19.30 6.84
CA LEU A 83 -22.05 -18.63 7.82
C LEU A 83 -22.78 -17.47 8.55
N GLY A 84 -23.96 -17.07 8.10
CA GLY A 84 -24.73 -15.96 8.71
C GLY A 84 -23.97 -14.63 8.66
N ILE A 85 -23.42 -14.27 7.49
CA ILE A 85 -22.64 -13.05 7.30
C ILE A 85 -23.55 -11.82 7.38
N ASP A 86 -23.15 -10.83 8.19
CA ASP A 86 -23.87 -9.56 8.40
C ASP A 86 -23.49 -8.50 7.34
N VAL A 87 -22.21 -8.46 6.92
CA VAL A 87 -21.70 -7.48 5.95
C VAL A 87 -20.61 -8.07 5.07
N ILE A 88 -20.59 -7.69 3.80
CA ILE A 88 -19.54 -8.07 2.85
C ILE A 88 -18.67 -6.85 2.56
N HIS A 89 -17.35 -6.99 2.76
CA HIS A 89 -16.35 -5.99 2.42
C HIS A 89 -15.47 -6.48 1.28
N ILE A 90 -15.44 -5.72 0.19
CA ILE A 90 -14.74 -6.07 -1.05
C ILE A 90 -13.46 -5.24 -1.16
N HIS A 91 -12.31 -5.91 -1.18
CA HIS A 91 -10.96 -5.30 -1.25
C HIS A 91 -10.34 -5.37 -2.66
N GLY A 92 -11.14 -5.53 -3.68
CA GLY A 92 -10.66 -5.58 -5.07
C GLY A 92 -11.80 -5.45 -6.05
N VAL A 93 -11.49 -5.09 -7.27
CA VAL A 93 -12.46 -4.94 -8.36
C VAL A 93 -12.29 -6.03 -9.43
N GLY A 94 -11.49 -7.04 -9.14
CA GLY A 94 -11.29 -8.20 -10.00
C GLY A 94 -12.34 -9.28 -9.80
N PHE A 95 -11.99 -10.52 -10.14
CA PHE A 95 -12.95 -11.64 -10.20
C PHE A 95 -13.52 -12.04 -8.84
N VAL A 96 -12.69 -12.02 -7.77
CA VAL A 96 -13.17 -12.32 -6.40
C VAL A 96 -14.05 -11.17 -5.91
N GLY A 97 -13.68 -9.92 -6.22
CA GLY A 97 -14.52 -8.76 -5.91
C GLY A 97 -15.89 -8.81 -6.59
N ILE A 98 -15.96 -9.23 -7.88
CA ILE A 98 -17.22 -9.44 -8.60
C ILE A 98 -18.05 -10.54 -7.93
N LYS A 99 -17.42 -11.63 -7.47
CA LYS A 99 -18.11 -12.70 -6.75
C LYS A 99 -18.71 -12.17 -5.44
N GLY A 100 -17.97 -11.38 -4.68
CA GLY A 100 -18.47 -10.72 -3.46
C GLY A 100 -19.67 -9.81 -3.74
N LEU A 101 -19.59 -9.00 -4.80
CA LEU A 101 -20.69 -8.13 -5.23
C LEU A 101 -21.93 -8.94 -5.62
N TRP A 102 -21.76 -10.00 -6.38
CA TRP A 102 -22.86 -10.87 -6.83
C TRP A 102 -23.46 -11.65 -5.67
N ALA A 103 -22.63 -12.22 -4.79
CA ALA A 103 -23.05 -12.98 -3.63
C ALA A 103 -23.84 -12.10 -2.63
N SER A 104 -23.38 -10.87 -2.39
CA SER A 104 -24.09 -9.88 -1.59
C SER A 104 -25.48 -9.58 -2.15
N TRP A 105 -25.58 -9.38 -3.45
CA TRP A 105 -26.86 -9.10 -4.11
C TRP A 105 -27.84 -10.26 -3.98
N GLN A 106 -27.38 -11.50 -4.22
CA GLN A 106 -28.20 -12.71 -4.11
C GLN A 106 -28.65 -13.01 -2.67
N ALA A 107 -27.77 -12.80 -1.71
CA ALA A 107 -28.07 -13.04 -0.30
C ALA A 107 -28.76 -11.84 0.39
N LYS A 108 -28.87 -10.68 -0.29
CA LYS A 108 -29.41 -9.43 0.24
C LYS A 108 -28.65 -8.92 1.49
N ILE A 109 -27.31 -9.12 1.49
CA ILE A 109 -26.43 -8.68 2.56
C ILE A 109 -25.80 -7.32 2.18
N PRO A 110 -25.69 -6.37 3.12
CA PRO A 110 -25.01 -5.08 2.91
C PRO A 110 -23.58 -5.26 2.42
N ARG A 111 -23.13 -4.34 1.54
CA ARG A 111 -21.78 -4.41 0.96
C ARG A 111 -21.09 -3.07 0.91
N VAL A 112 -19.82 -3.10 1.25
CA VAL A 112 -18.88 -1.99 1.12
C VAL A 112 -17.70 -2.43 0.26
N SER A 113 -17.05 -1.50 -0.43
CA SER A 113 -15.78 -1.78 -1.10
C SER A 113 -14.72 -0.77 -0.69
N THR A 114 -13.50 -1.24 -0.46
CA THR A 114 -12.30 -0.38 -0.37
C THR A 114 -11.57 -0.37 -1.70
N PHE A 115 -11.32 0.82 -2.20
CA PHE A 115 -10.69 1.02 -3.50
C PHE A 115 -9.19 1.24 -3.35
N HIS A 116 -8.40 0.16 -3.46
CA HIS A 116 -6.95 0.19 -3.19
C HIS A 116 -6.09 0.62 -4.37
N THR A 117 -6.57 0.47 -5.60
CA THR A 117 -5.74 0.65 -6.80
C THR A 117 -6.54 1.22 -7.96
N MET A 118 -6.03 2.26 -8.59
CA MET A 118 -6.57 2.77 -9.85
C MET A 118 -6.04 1.90 -11.00
N ILE A 119 -6.90 1.04 -11.53
CA ILE A 119 -6.51 0.05 -12.54
C ILE A 119 -6.07 0.71 -13.86
N HIS A 120 -6.65 1.87 -14.24
CA HIS A 120 -6.28 2.56 -15.47
C HIS A 120 -4.83 3.07 -15.44
N ASP A 121 -4.33 3.52 -14.27
CA ASP A 121 -2.93 3.91 -14.13
C ASP A 121 -1.99 2.70 -14.20
N THR A 122 -2.44 1.56 -13.67
CA THR A 122 -1.72 0.29 -13.77
C THR A 122 -1.57 -0.14 -15.23
N LEU A 123 -2.58 0.06 -16.07
CA LEU A 123 -2.51 -0.23 -17.51
C LEU A 123 -1.42 0.59 -18.22
N ALA A 124 -1.23 1.85 -17.87
CA ALA A 124 -0.21 2.70 -18.47
C ALA A 124 1.21 2.20 -18.18
N PHE A 125 1.45 1.59 -17.01
CA PHE A 125 2.76 1.04 -16.63
C PHE A 125 3.00 -0.39 -17.06
N TYR A 126 1.95 -1.21 -17.21
CA TYR A 126 2.04 -2.66 -17.37
C TYR A 126 1.39 -3.22 -18.64
N SER A 127 0.94 -2.36 -19.57
CA SER A 127 0.34 -2.85 -20.83
C SER A 127 1.41 -3.47 -21.73
N PRO A 128 1.41 -4.80 -21.95
CA PRO A 128 2.49 -5.47 -22.65
C PRO A 128 2.34 -5.51 -24.17
N PHE A 129 1.21 -5.11 -24.75
CA PHE A 129 0.97 -5.34 -26.19
C PHE A 129 0.07 -4.29 -26.83
N GLY A 130 0.43 -3.81 -28.02
CA GLY A 130 -0.24 -3.06 -29.05
C GLY A 130 -1.77 -3.14 -29.19
N LEU A 131 -2.48 -3.48 -28.14
CA LEU A 131 -3.91 -3.33 -28.00
C LEU A 131 -4.24 -1.85 -28.00
N ASN A 132 -5.36 -1.49 -28.59
CA ASN A 132 -5.86 -0.13 -28.55
C ASN A 132 -6.17 0.25 -27.10
N LEU A 133 -5.15 0.83 -26.43
CA LEU A 133 -5.18 1.21 -25.01
C LEU A 133 -6.42 2.04 -24.68
N HIS A 134 -6.85 2.92 -25.59
CA HIS A 134 -8.03 3.76 -25.39
C HIS A 134 -9.34 2.96 -25.28
N LEU A 135 -9.48 1.89 -26.09
CA LEU A 135 -10.68 1.06 -26.04
C LEU A 135 -10.72 0.24 -24.74
N LEU A 136 -9.57 -0.32 -24.35
CA LEU A 136 -9.42 -1.06 -23.09
C LEU A 136 -9.68 -0.17 -21.88
N GLU A 137 -9.10 1.03 -21.87
CA GLU A 137 -9.32 2.03 -20.81
C GLU A 137 -10.80 2.43 -20.72
N ARG A 138 -11.45 2.69 -21.87
CA ARG A 138 -12.88 3.04 -21.92
C ARG A 138 -13.75 1.93 -21.36
N GLY A 139 -13.48 0.68 -21.73
CA GLY A 139 -14.17 -0.49 -21.20
C GLY A 139 -14.00 -0.65 -19.69
N LEU A 140 -12.77 -0.47 -19.20
CA LEU A 140 -12.45 -0.54 -17.79
C LEU A 140 -13.12 0.59 -16.98
N ARG A 141 -13.10 1.82 -17.48
CA ARG A 141 -13.81 2.96 -16.87
C ARG A 141 -15.31 2.71 -16.78
N PHE A 142 -15.91 2.13 -17.83
CA PHE A 142 -17.32 1.74 -17.82
C PHE A 142 -17.63 0.67 -16.78
N TYR A 143 -16.80 -0.38 -16.72
CA TYR A 143 -16.89 -1.43 -15.71
C TYR A 143 -16.79 -0.87 -14.28
N LEU A 144 -15.79 -0.05 -14.00
CA LEU A 144 -15.60 0.57 -12.69
C LEU A 144 -16.79 1.44 -12.28
N LYS A 145 -17.37 2.21 -13.21
CA LYS A 145 -18.61 2.98 -12.97
C LYS A 145 -19.77 2.09 -12.51
N ILE A 146 -19.96 0.95 -13.16
CA ILE A 146 -21.00 -0.01 -12.79
C ILE A 146 -20.71 -0.59 -11.42
N PHE A 147 -19.48 -1.04 -11.17
CA PHE A 147 -19.05 -1.62 -9.90
C PHE A 147 -19.32 -0.66 -8.75
N LEU A 148 -18.83 0.58 -8.84
CA LEU A 148 -19.02 1.62 -7.84
C LEU A 148 -20.48 1.94 -7.56
N ARG A 149 -21.32 1.97 -8.60
CA ARG A 149 -22.76 2.21 -8.47
C ARG A 149 -23.52 1.06 -7.82
N LYS A 150 -23.00 -0.15 -7.93
CA LYS A 150 -23.61 -1.36 -7.35
C LYS A 150 -23.17 -1.59 -5.90
N THR A 151 -22.17 -0.87 -5.43
CA THR A 151 -21.70 -0.92 -4.04
C THR A 151 -22.50 0.07 -3.18
N GLN A 152 -22.95 -0.34 -1.98
CA GLN A 152 -23.75 0.50 -1.09
C GLN A 152 -22.90 1.53 -0.32
N GLY A 153 -21.62 1.21 -0.08
CA GLY A 153 -20.64 2.12 0.48
C GLY A 153 -19.27 1.93 -0.15
N VAL A 154 -18.59 3.03 -0.49
CA VAL A 154 -17.22 3.01 -1.01
C VAL A 154 -16.30 3.67 0.01
N VAL A 155 -15.29 2.95 0.45
CA VAL A 155 -14.18 3.47 1.25
C VAL A 155 -13.00 3.74 0.33
N VAL A 156 -12.37 4.87 0.50
CA VAL A 156 -11.17 5.26 -0.25
C VAL A 156 -10.00 5.53 0.70
N PRO A 157 -8.75 5.19 0.33
CA PRO A 157 -7.61 5.30 1.24
C PRO A 157 -7.07 6.73 1.39
N SER A 158 -7.45 7.65 0.50
CA SER A 158 -6.97 9.03 0.49
C SER A 158 -7.95 9.98 -0.21
N ARG A 159 -7.79 11.28 0.03
CA ARG A 159 -8.58 12.32 -0.67
C ARG A 159 -8.24 12.35 -2.16
N ALA A 160 -6.97 12.14 -2.52
CA ALA A 160 -6.57 12.05 -3.92
C ALA A 160 -7.35 10.96 -4.67
N ILE A 161 -7.56 9.79 -4.05
CA ILE A 161 -8.37 8.72 -4.64
C ILE A 161 -9.86 9.06 -4.61
N LEU A 162 -10.34 9.76 -3.58
CA LEU A 162 -11.71 10.27 -3.55
C LEU A 162 -12.00 11.14 -4.78
N ASP A 163 -11.14 12.11 -5.07
CA ASP A 163 -11.29 13.03 -6.20
C ASP A 163 -11.31 12.28 -7.54
N GLU A 164 -10.43 11.29 -7.71
CA GLU A 164 -10.41 10.44 -8.90
C GLU A 164 -11.68 9.59 -9.05
N ILE A 165 -12.20 9.01 -7.96
CA ILE A 165 -13.44 8.26 -7.97
C ILE A 165 -14.65 9.16 -8.28
N MET A 166 -14.69 10.34 -7.70
CA MET A 166 -15.76 11.30 -7.96
C MET A 166 -15.72 11.81 -9.41
N ALA A 167 -14.55 12.03 -9.98
CA ALA A 167 -14.39 12.34 -11.40
C ALA A 167 -14.82 11.17 -12.31
N LEU A 168 -14.53 9.92 -11.91
CA LEU A 168 -14.95 8.73 -12.64
C LEU A 168 -16.46 8.47 -12.52
N SER A 169 -17.01 8.54 -11.32
CA SER A 169 -18.39 8.21 -10.98
C SER A 169 -18.95 9.18 -9.94
N PRO A 170 -19.49 10.35 -10.35
CA PRO A 170 -20.04 11.35 -9.42
C PRO A 170 -21.22 10.86 -8.56
N ARG A 171 -21.75 9.68 -8.89
CA ARG A 171 -22.86 9.03 -8.14
C ARG A 171 -22.37 7.83 -7.31
N ALA A 172 -21.06 7.68 -7.11
CA ALA A 172 -20.54 6.70 -6.16
C ALA A 172 -20.94 7.09 -4.74
N ASN A 173 -21.42 6.13 -3.96
CA ASN A 173 -21.79 6.36 -2.57
C ASN A 173 -20.54 6.26 -1.69
N ILE A 174 -19.84 7.39 -1.51
CA ILE A 174 -18.65 7.43 -0.65
C ILE A 174 -19.08 7.32 0.80
N ALA A 175 -18.63 6.26 1.46
CA ALA A 175 -18.92 6.01 2.87
C ALA A 175 -17.97 6.78 3.79
N ASP A 176 -16.66 6.75 3.49
CA ASP A 176 -15.63 7.49 4.24
C ASP A 176 -14.27 7.43 3.49
N VAL A 177 -13.34 8.31 3.90
CA VAL A 177 -11.92 8.30 3.50
C VAL A 177 -11.13 7.64 4.63
N ILE A 178 -10.88 6.36 4.54
CA ILE A 178 -10.20 5.57 5.58
C ILE A 178 -8.93 4.95 4.99
N PRO A 179 -7.74 5.44 5.37
CA PRO A 179 -6.49 4.79 4.99
C PRO A 179 -6.35 3.40 5.64
N THR A 180 -5.53 2.54 5.04
CA THR A 180 -4.98 1.38 5.76
C THR A 180 -4.16 1.90 6.92
N GLY A 181 -4.50 1.51 8.14
CA GLY A 181 -3.81 1.98 9.32
C GLY A 181 -2.42 1.39 9.47
N VAL A 182 -1.52 2.13 10.10
CA VAL A 182 -0.22 1.62 10.55
C VAL A 182 -0.35 1.03 11.95
N ASP A 183 0.39 -0.03 12.25
CA ASP A 183 0.52 -0.58 13.60
C ASP A 183 1.62 0.18 14.37
N PRO A 184 1.25 1.06 15.33
CA PRO A 184 2.21 1.88 16.04
C PRO A 184 3.00 1.12 17.10
N GLU A 185 2.58 -0.07 17.48
CA GLU A 185 3.35 -0.93 18.40
C GLU A 185 4.45 -1.69 17.65
N ARG A 186 4.20 -1.95 16.37
CA ARG A 186 5.15 -2.59 15.48
C ARG A 186 6.18 -1.61 14.93
N PHE A 187 5.76 -0.41 14.54
CA PHE A 187 6.63 0.66 14.03
C PHE A 187 6.73 1.77 15.08
N ARG A 188 7.84 1.81 15.80
CA ARG A 188 8.04 2.76 16.89
C ARG A 188 9.49 3.23 17.00
N PRO A 189 9.74 4.45 17.54
CA PRO A 189 11.07 5.08 17.55
C PRO A 189 12.11 4.37 18.41
N ASP A 190 11.69 3.63 19.45
CA ASP A 190 12.56 2.96 20.42
C ASP A 190 13.09 1.59 19.97
N ILE A 191 12.71 1.12 18.76
CA ILE A 191 13.29 -0.07 18.18
C ILE A 191 14.76 0.19 17.81
N SER A 192 15.64 -0.75 18.16
CA SER A 192 17.04 -0.65 17.80
C SER A 192 17.29 -1.00 16.35
N GLY A 193 17.83 -0.06 15.58
CA GLY A 193 18.35 -0.26 14.22
C GLY A 193 19.81 -0.70 14.16
N GLN A 194 20.50 -0.81 15.31
CA GLN A 194 21.95 -1.03 15.36
C GLN A 194 22.40 -2.29 14.63
N GLY A 195 21.65 -3.38 14.74
CA GLY A 195 21.97 -4.63 14.04
C GLY A 195 21.94 -4.47 12.50
N ILE A 196 21.02 -3.67 11.96
CA ILE A 196 20.95 -3.35 10.55
C ILE A 196 22.10 -2.44 10.13
N ARG A 197 22.42 -1.41 10.94
CA ARG A 197 23.55 -0.53 10.67
C ARG A 197 24.88 -1.30 10.62
N THR A 198 25.10 -2.20 11.58
CA THR A 198 26.30 -3.06 11.59
C THR A 198 26.35 -4.00 10.39
N LYS A 199 25.22 -4.66 10.08
CA LYS A 199 25.12 -5.60 8.94
C LYS A 199 25.49 -4.96 7.61
N TRP A 200 25.10 -3.70 7.40
CA TRP A 200 25.26 -2.99 6.13
C TRP A 200 26.40 -1.94 6.14
N GLY A 201 27.21 -1.90 7.20
CA GLY A 201 28.35 -0.95 7.30
C GLY A 201 27.91 0.51 7.41
N LEU A 202 26.78 0.78 8.07
CA LEU A 202 26.16 2.10 8.15
C LEU A 202 26.48 2.88 9.44
N ASN A 203 27.36 2.34 10.28
CA ASN A 203 27.77 3.02 11.51
C ASN A 203 28.53 4.30 11.16
N GLY A 204 28.13 5.42 11.78
CA GLY A 204 28.71 6.73 11.53
C GLY A 204 28.17 7.44 10.28
N HIS A 205 27.25 6.83 9.54
CA HIS A 205 26.63 7.44 8.36
C HIS A 205 25.22 7.95 8.64
N ASP A 206 24.82 9.02 7.98
CA ASP A 206 23.42 9.39 7.85
C ASP A 206 22.73 8.46 6.84
N VAL A 207 21.61 7.86 7.23
CA VAL A 207 20.94 6.83 6.44
C VAL A 207 19.59 7.31 5.93
N VAL A 208 19.45 7.40 4.63
CA VAL A 208 18.18 7.62 3.94
C VAL A 208 17.60 6.27 3.52
N LEU A 209 16.38 5.99 3.94
CA LEU A 209 15.70 4.73 3.63
C LEU A 209 14.64 4.94 2.54
N HIS A 210 14.59 4.02 1.60
CA HIS A 210 13.44 3.79 0.72
C HIS A 210 12.94 2.35 0.87
N VAL A 211 11.64 2.15 1.03
CA VAL A 211 11.00 0.83 1.09
C VAL A 211 9.95 0.74 0.00
N GLY A 212 10.01 -0.30 -0.81
CA GLY A 212 9.00 -0.55 -1.82
C GLY A 212 9.47 -1.44 -2.97
N ARG A 213 8.53 -1.75 -3.85
CA ARG A 213 8.82 -2.51 -5.08
C ARG A 213 9.75 -1.70 -5.98
N VAL A 214 10.80 -2.33 -6.50
CA VAL A 214 11.75 -1.69 -7.42
C VAL A 214 11.17 -1.71 -8.83
N ALA A 215 10.34 -0.71 -9.13
CA ALA A 215 9.53 -0.62 -10.35
C ALA A 215 9.41 0.85 -10.83
N PRO A 216 9.01 1.08 -12.09
CA PRO A 216 9.00 2.43 -12.70
C PRO A 216 8.20 3.45 -11.93
N GLU A 217 7.04 3.05 -11.41
CA GLU A 217 6.10 3.90 -10.69
C GLU A 217 6.68 4.45 -9.37
N LYS A 218 7.68 3.77 -8.80
CA LYS A 218 8.36 4.23 -7.57
C LYS A 218 9.41 5.32 -7.83
N ASN A 219 9.72 5.56 -9.10
CA ASN A 219 10.56 6.68 -9.55
C ASN A 219 11.90 6.79 -8.82
N LEU A 220 12.55 5.66 -8.56
CA LEU A 220 13.88 5.62 -7.93
C LEU A 220 14.93 6.38 -8.74
N THR A 221 14.69 6.59 -10.03
CA THR A 221 15.55 7.42 -10.89
C THR A 221 15.77 8.81 -10.27
N THR A 222 14.71 9.46 -9.79
CA THR A 222 14.82 10.80 -9.17
C THR A 222 15.64 10.75 -7.87
N LEU A 223 15.44 9.74 -7.02
CA LEU A 223 16.24 9.56 -5.79
C LEU A 223 17.72 9.34 -6.11
N ILE A 224 18.02 8.42 -7.04
CA ILE A 224 19.41 8.09 -7.42
C ILE A 224 20.11 9.31 -8.02
N HIS A 225 19.46 10.05 -8.91
CA HIS A 225 20.05 11.28 -9.49
C HIS A 225 20.18 12.45 -8.48
N ALA A 226 19.39 12.45 -7.40
CA ALA A 226 19.54 13.43 -6.33
C ALA A 226 20.79 13.19 -5.47
N PHE A 227 21.27 11.95 -5.43
CA PHE A 227 22.27 11.52 -4.46
C PHE A 227 23.64 12.19 -4.61
N PRO A 228 24.20 12.45 -5.82
CA PRO A 228 25.43 13.21 -5.95
C PRO A 228 25.36 14.58 -5.28
N ARG A 229 24.21 15.30 -5.37
CA ARG A 229 24.00 16.60 -4.72
C ARG A 229 23.91 16.52 -3.21
N ILE A 230 23.42 15.40 -2.68
CA ILE A 230 23.39 15.12 -1.24
C ILE A 230 24.82 14.93 -0.76
N LEU A 231 25.62 14.11 -1.45
CA LEU A 231 27.01 13.84 -1.10
C LEU A 231 27.92 15.08 -1.19
N GLU A 232 27.63 16.04 -2.05
CA GLU A 232 28.31 17.35 -2.09
C GLU A 232 28.18 18.13 -0.77
N GLN A 233 27.06 17.97 -0.06
CA GLN A 233 26.75 18.68 1.19
C GLN A 233 26.92 17.83 2.45
N ASN A 234 26.78 16.52 2.33
CA ASN A 234 26.94 15.56 3.40
C ASN A 234 27.51 14.26 2.84
N ARG A 235 28.84 14.12 2.90
CA ARG A 235 29.58 13.00 2.28
C ARG A 235 29.33 11.66 2.97
N ASP A 236 28.90 11.70 4.22
CA ASP A 236 28.67 10.49 5.01
C ASP A 236 27.23 9.95 4.90
N THR A 237 26.49 10.38 3.89
CA THR A 237 25.12 9.91 3.66
C THR A 237 25.10 8.62 2.83
N LYS A 238 24.26 7.66 3.22
CA LYS A 238 23.98 6.44 2.46
C LYS A 238 22.49 6.34 2.13
N LEU A 239 22.17 5.81 0.94
CA LEU A 239 20.80 5.46 0.56
C LEU A 239 20.62 3.95 0.66
N MET A 240 19.68 3.51 1.47
CA MET A 240 19.28 2.11 1.57
C MET A 240 17.94 1.89 0.87
N ILE A 241 17.92 1.05 -0.14
CA ILE A 241 16.73 0.67 -0.92
C ILE A 241 16.33 -0.74 -0.53
N VAL A 242 15.20 -0.87 0.15
CA VAL A 242 14.61 -2.14 0.59
C VAL A 242 13.51 -2.56 -0.37
N GLY A 243 13.64 -3.75 -0.93
CA GLY A 243 12.68 -4.34 -1.84
C GLY A 243 13.30 -4.91 -3.10
N THR A 244 12.45 -5.57 -3.89
CA THR A 244 12.82 -6.16 -5.18
C THR A 244 11.85 -5.73 -6.28
N GLY A 245 12.21 -5.97 -7.52
CA GLY A 245 11.29 -5.70 -8.62
C GLY A 245 11.97 -5.77 -10.00
N PRO A 246 11.18 -5.58 -11.06
CA PRO A 246 11.66 -5.80 -12.44
C PRO A 246 12.71 -4.80 -12.91
N TYR A 247 12.93 -3.69 -12.17
CA TYR A 247 13.88 -2.64 -12.56
C TYR A 247 15.20 -2.69 -11.77
N MET A 248 15.48 -3.78 -11.01
CA MET A 248 16.70 -3.92 -10.22
C MET A 248 17.96 -3.71 -11.08
N GLU A 249 18.14 -4.49 -12.17
CA GLU A 249 19.30 -4.41 -13.06
C GLU A 249 19.47 -2.98 -13.61
N LYS A 250 18.39 -2.36 -14.07
CA LYS A 250 18.43 -1.00 -14.59
C LYS A 250 18.96 0.01 -13.54
N TYR A 251 18.61 -0.18 -12.28
CA TYR A 251 19.07 0.73 -11.23
C TYR A 251 20.48 0.40 -10.75
N TYR A 252 20.91 -0.88 -10.77
CA TYR A 252 22.32 -1.23 -10.57
C TYR A 252 23.20 -0.54 -11.62
N ASP A 253 22.82 -0.63 -12.89
CA ASP A 253 23.54 0.03 -14.00
C ASP A 253 23.57 1.57 -13.82
N LEU A 254 22.47 2.16 -13.40
CA LEU A 254 22.40 3.61 -13.16
C LEU A 254 23.34 4.04 -12.03
N VAL A 255 23.33 3.32 -10.91
CA VAL A 255 24.18 3.56 -9.75
C VAL A 255 25.65 3.42 -10.12
N ALA A 256 26.02 2.38 -10.87
CA ALA A 256 27.40 2.17 -11.34
C ALA A 256 27.87 3.29 -12.28
N ARG A 257 27.02 3.71 -13.24
CA ARG A 257 27.35 4.82 -14.17
C ARG A 257 27.54 6.16 -13.47
N LEU A 258 26.86 6.38 -12.35
CA LEU A 258 27.00 7.59 -11.55
C LEU A 258 28.12 7.51 -10.51
N GLY A 259 28.84 6.37 -10.41
CA GLY A 259 29.90 6.17 -9.43
C GLY A 259 29.41 6.06 -7.98
N LEU A 260 28.14 5.69 -7.76
CA LEU A 260 27.48 5.67 -6.46
C LEU A 260 27.41 4.28 -5.81
N SER A 261 28.15 3.29 -6.33
CA SER A 261 28.11 1.89 -5.84
C SER A 261 28.53 1.73 -4.38
N GLY A 262 29.28 2.68 -3.84
CA GLY A 262 29.65 2.72 -2.42
C GLY A 262 28.64 3.45 -1.51
N ASP A 263 27.66 4.17 -2.08
CA ASP A 263 26.76 5.07 -1.36
C ASP A 263 25.29 4.64 -1.42
N ILE A 264 24.94 3.78 -2.38
CA ILE A 264 23.58 3.26 -2.56
C ILE A 264 23.57 1.76 -2.38
N ILE A 265 22.79 1.30 -1.41
CA ILE A 265 22.69 -0.08 -0.98
C ILE A 265 21.32 -0.64 -1.36
N PHE A 266 21.27 -1.73 -2.11
CA PHE A 266 20.07 -2.49 -2.38
C PHE A 266 20.06 -3.74 -1.49
N THR A 267 19.13 -3.81 -0.56
CA THR A 267 19.05 -4.94 0.38
C THR A 267 18.37 -6.17 -0.22
N GLY A 268 17.64 -6.01 -1.31
CA GLY A 268 16.72 -7.02 -1.80
C GLY A 268 15.46 -7.13 -0.95
N PHE A 269 14.79 -8.26 -1.04
CA PHE A 269 13.59 -8.55 -0.23
C PHE A 269 13.94 -8.66 1.25
N VAL A 270 13.16 -8.01 2.08
CA VAL A 270 13.24 -8.08 3.53
C VAL A 270 11.92 -8.65 4.05
N PRO A 271 11.96 -9.70 4.91
CA PRO A 271 10.77 -10.22 5.55
C PRO A 271 10.04 -9.13 6.34
N ASP A 272 8.71 -9.17 6.30
CA ASP A 272 7.85 -8.18 6.93
C ASP A 272 8.16 -7.98 8.43
N ALA A 273 8.47 -9.07 9.15
CA ALA A 273 8.83 -9.02 10.57
C ALA A 273 10.11 -8.23 10.88
N ASP A 274 11.01 -8.06 9.90
CA ASP A 274 12.27 -7.33 10.07
C ASP A 274 12.19 -5.87 9.63
N LEU A 275 11.16 -5.47 8.87
CA LEU A 275 11.00 -4.09 8.36
C LEU A 275 11.13 -3.01 9.44
N PRO A 276 10.54 -3.16 10.66
CA PRO A 276 10.68 -2.14 11.70
C PRO A 276 12.13 -1.81 12.06
N LYS A 277 13.04 -2.80 12.01
CA LYS A 277 14.48 -2.58 12.29
C LYS A 277 15.16 -1.75 11.18
N TYR A 278 14.69 -1.87 9.93
CA TYR A 278 15.20 -1.07 8.81
C TYR A 278 14.77 0.39 8.94
N TYR A 279 13.49 0.63 9.29
CA TYR A 279 13.04 2.00 9.60
C TYR A 279 13.81 2.58 10.80
N ALA A 280 14.03 1.78 11.84
CA ALA A 280 14.82 2.20 13.02
C ALA A 280 16.28 2.51 12.70
N ALA A 281 16.88 1.86 11.70
CA ALA A 281 18.24 2.12 11.23
C ALA A 281 18.39 3.42 10.44
N ALA A 282 17.29 3.99 9.94
CA ALA A 282 17.30 5.19 9.11
C ALA A 282 17.23 6.48 9.94
N ASP A 283 17.73 7.57 9.36
CA ASP A 283 17.64 8.93 9.89
C ASP A 283 16.54 9.74 9.17
N ALA A 284 16.25 9.40 7.91
CA ALA A 284 15.13 9.94 7.13
C ALA A 284 14.59 8.89 6.17
N PHE A 285 13.35 9.05 5.78
CA PHE A 285 12.71 8.23 4.74
C PHE A 285 12.52 9.05 3.45
N ALA A 286 12.74 8.45 2.29
CA ALA A 286 12.56 9.13 1.00
C ALA A 286 11.65 8.34 0.06
N ILE A 287 10.67 9.03 -0.55
CA ILE A 287 9.75 8.46 -1.51
C ILE A 287 9.48 9.43 -2.66
N ALA A 288 9.91 9.05 -3.87
CA ALA A 288 9.74 9.84 -5.10
C ALA A 288 8.60 9.32 -5.99
N SER A 289 7.77 8.43 -5.47
CA SER A 289 6.74 7.71 -6.21
C SER A 289 5.77 8.65 -6.93
N LYS A 290 5.46 8.30 -8.19
CA LYS A 290 4.44 8.94 -9.01
C LYS A 290 3.11 8.18 -8.98
N PHE A 291 3.02 7.16 -8.15
CA PHE A 291 1.87 6.29 -8.06
C PHE A 291 1.69 5.77 -6.62
N GLU A 292 1.01 6.57 -5.80
CA GLU A 292 0.61 6.14 -4.46
C GLU A 292 -0.88 6.42 -4.26
N THR A 293 -1.62 5.37 -4.02
CA THR A 293 -3.04 5.49 -3.62
C THR A 293 -3.16 5.89 -2.16
N GLN A 294 -2.17 5.51 -1.35
CA GLN A 294 -2.03 5.89 0.05
C GLN A 294 -0.56 6.11 0.42
N GLY A 295 0.31 5.12 0.17
CA GLY A 295 1.70 5.14 0.60
C GLY A 295 1.85 4.66 2.06
N LEU A 296 1.44 3.41 2.35
CA LEU A 296 1.55 2.81 3.69
C LEU A 296 2.96 2.95 4.29
N VAL A 297 4.00 2.81 3.47
CA VAL A 297 5.40 2.98 3.86
C VAL A 297 5.73 4.37 4.40
N VAL A 298 4.95 5.41 4.03
CA VAL A 298 5.06 6.75 4.60
C VAL A 298 4.58 6.74 6.05
N LEU A 299 3.44 6.09 6.32
CA LEU A 299 2.92 5.95 7.68
C LEU A 299 3.83 5.09 8.56
N GLU A 300 4.45 4.05 8.00
CA GLU A 300 5.45 3.21 8.70
C GLU A 300 6.69 4.02 9.09
N ALA A 301 7.18 4.86 8.18
CA ALA A 301 8.31 5.76 8.45
C ALA A 301 7.97 6.78 9.55
N LEU A 302 6.83 7.47 9.42
CA LEU A 302 6.34 8.43 10.40
C LEU A 302 6.12 7.77 11.77
N ALA A 303 5.51 6.58 11.80
CA ALA A 303 5.31 5.81 13.03
C ALA A 303 6.61 5.43 13.72
N SER A 304 7.66 5.17 12.94
CA SER A 304 9.02 4.94 13.43
C SER A 304 9.76 6.25 13.83
N GLY A 305 9.08 7.40 13.79
CA GLY A 305 9.69 8.70 14.11
C GLY A 305 10.66 9.19 13.03
N ARG A 306 10.54 8.72 11.78
CA ARG A 306 11.44 9.14 10.70
C ARG A 306 10.78 10.24 9.87
N PRO A 307 11.40 11.42 9.73
CA PRO A 307 10.89 12.46 8.84
C PRO A 307 10.93 12.00 7.39
N VAL A 308 9.94 12.43 6.61
CA VAL A 308 9.72 11.94 5.26
C VAL A 308 10.03 13.02 4.21
N ALA A 309 11.03 12.77 3.34
CA ALA A 309 11.20 13.49 2.09
C ALA A 309 10.30 12.86 1.03
N GLY A 310 9.13 13.46 0.79
CA GLY A 310 8.06 12.88 -0.02
C GLY A 310 7.80 13.65 -1.32
N ALA A 311 7.47 12.91 -2.39
CA ALA A 311 6.96 13.55 -3.60
C ALA A 311 5.64 14.28 -3.30
N ASN A 312 5.53 15.54 -3.71
CA ASN A 312 4.30 16.31 -3.63
C ASN A 312 3.34 15.87 -4.74
N TYR A 313 2.85 14.63 -4.61
CA TYR A 313 2.01 13.99 -5.60
C TYR A 313 1.03 13.02 -4.97
N ARG A 314 -0.23 13.05 -5.42
CA ARG A 314 -1.34 12.19 -4.96
C ARG A 314 -1.48 12.16 -3.44
N ALA A 315 -1.42 10.97 -2.83
CA ALA A 315 -1.72 10.78 -1.41
C ALA A 315 -0.57 11.19 -0.47
N ILE A 316 0.68 11.30 -0.92
CA ILE A 316 1.84 11.57 -0.05
C ILE A 316 1.67 12.88 0.74
N PRO A 317 1.22 14.02 0.12
CA PRO A 317 1.02 15.29 0.84
C PRO A 317 -0.07 15.24 1.93
N GLU A 318 -0.91 14.22 1.96
CA GLU A 318 -1.93 14.07 3.00
C GLU A 318 -1.33 13.67 4.35
N PHE A 319 -0.15 13.02 4.32
CA PHE A 319 0.54 12.51 5.50
C PHE A 319 1.79 13.32 5.86
N VAL A 320 2.41 13.98 4.87
CA VAL A 320 3.65 14.75 5.05
C VAL A 320 3.33 16.24 5.13
N ARG A 321 3.63 16.85 6.26
CA ARG A 321 3.50 18.30 6.50
C ARG A 321 4.86 18.98 6.40
N GLU A 322 5.01 19.89 5.43
CA GLU A 322 6.24 20.63 5.15
C GLU A 322 6.82 21.29 6.40
N GLY A 323 8.09 20.96 6.72
CA GLY A 323 8.81 21.52 7.85
C GLY A 323 8.38 21.00 9.24
N VAL A 324 7.36 20.15 9.34
CA VAL A 324 6.82 19.63 10.60
C VAL A 324 7.22 18.18 10.82
N ASN A 325 6.88 17.28 9.89
CA ASN A 325 7.21 15.86 9.95
C ASN A 325 7.92 15.37 8.68
N GLY A 326 8.34 16.31 7.82
CA GLY A 326 9.03 16.01 6.58
C GLY A 326 9.17 17.22 5.66
N ALA A 327 9.51 16.95 4.41
CA ALA A 327 9.63 17.95 3.35
C ALA A 327 9.08 17.38 2.03
N LEU A 328 8.42 18.21 1.23
CA LEU A 328 7.82 17.84 -0.03
C LEU A 328 8.63 18.36 -1.23
N PHE A 329 8.64 17.60 -2.33
CA PHE A 329 9.30 17.99 -3.58
C PHE A 329 8.50 17.55 -4.81
N ASP A 330 8.68 18.23 -5.94
CA ASP A 330 8.13 17.76 -7.23
C ASP A 330 8.81 16.43 -7.62
N PRO A 331 8.06 15.37 -7.95
CA PRO A 331 8.62 14.06 -8.29
C PRO A 331 9.54 14.06 -9.53
N ASN A 332 9.55 15.15 -10.33
CA ASN A 332 10.45 15.35 -11.46
C ASN A 332 11.63 16.26 -11.13
N ASP A 333 11.64 16.91 -9.97
CA ASP A 333 12.71 17.82 -9.56
C ASP A 333 13.78 17.11 -8.70
N VAL A 334 14.88 16.74 -9.36
CA VAL A 334 16.05 16.13 -8.73
C VAL A 334 16.69 17.06 -7.67
N ARG A 335 16.70 18.39 -7.90
CA ARG A 335 17.27 19.35 -6.96
C ARG A 335 16.39 19.51 -5.73
N GLY A 336 15.08 19.64 -5.94
CA GLY A 336 14.10 19.67 -4.87
C GLY A 336 14.12 18.39 -4.03
N CYS A 337 14.29 17.22 -4.66
CA CYS A 337 14.44 15.94 -3.98
C CYS A 337 15.67 15.96 -3.04
N ALA A 338 16.83 16.37 -3.53
CA ALA A 338 18.04 16.47 -2.72
C ALA A 338 17.86 17.45 -1.56
N ALA A 339 17.28 18.63 -1.81
CA ALA A 339 17.03 19.63 -0.77
C ALA A 339 16.05 19.12 0.31
N ALA A 340 14.98 18.40 -0.07
CA ALA A 340 14.02 17.81 0.85
C ALA A 340 14.69 16.75 1.74
N ILE A 341 15.49 15.84 1.17
CA ILE A 341 16.23 14.83 1.93
C ILE A 341 17.18 15.48 2.93
N LEU A 342 17.99 16.44 2.48
CA LEU A 342 18.92 17.15 3.36
C LEU A 342 18.21 17.92 4.48
N ARG A 343 17.03 18.49 4.22
CA ARG A 343 16.19 19.12 5.25
C ARG A 343 15.72 18.12 6.30
N CYS A 344 15.24 16.94 5.85
CA CYS A 344 14.83 15.87 6.76
C CYS A 344 16.01 15.40 7.64
N LEU A 345 17.19 15.17 7.04
CA LEU A 345 18.38 14.75 7.79
C LEU A 345 18.81 15.78 8.86
N ARG A 346 18.82 17.07 8.49
CA ARG A 346 19.18 18.16 9.43
C ARG A 346 18.14 18.36 10.53
N GLY A 347 16.86 18.17 10.20
CA GLY A 347 15.74 18.37 11.12
C GLY A 347 15.27 17.10 11.83
N ARG A 348 15.98 15.97 11.71
CA ARG A 348 15.50 14.66 12.18
C ARG A 348 15.04 14.67 13.63
N ASP A 349 15.84 15.25 14.53
CA ASP A 349 15.54 15.27 15.98
C ASP A 349 14.32 16.14 16.29
N SER A 350 14.18 17.29 15.63
CA SER A 350 13.03 18.20 15.82
C SER A 350 11.75 17.72 15.16
N MET A 351 11.83 16.87 14.13
CA MET A 351 10.67 16.34 13.40
C MET A 351 10.19 14.98 13.93
N GLN A 352 10.98 14.28 14.74
CA GLN A 352 10.72 12.91 15.18
C GLN A 352 9.39 12.76 15.92
N GLU A 353 9.13 13.62 16.90
CA GLU A 353 7.89 13.57 17.67
C GLU A 353 6.67 13.88 16.81
N ALA A 354 6.73 14.96 16.02
CA ALA A 354 5.65 15.32 15.09
C ALA A 354 5.40 14.26 13.99
N ALA A 355 6.43 13.54 13.57
CA ALA A 355 6.31 12.41 12.68
C ALA A 355 5.51 11.29 13.36
N ARG A 356 5.88 10.90 14.57
CA ARG A 356 5.18 9.88 15.35
C ARG A 356 3.72 10.24 15.59
N GLU A 357 3.44 11.46 16.07
CA GLU A 357 2.09 11.95 16.34
C GLU A 357 1.21 11.90 15.07
N ALA A 358 1.74 12.36 13.94
CA ALA A 358 1.02 12.31 12.68
C ALA A 358 0.59 10.89 12.28
N ALA A 359 1.44 9.89 12.55
CA ALA A 359 1.12 8.49 12.27
C ALA A 359 0.06 7.91 13.22
N LEU A 360 0.01 8.34 14.48
CA LEU A 360 -0.96 7.87 15.47
C LEU A 360 -2.41 8.22 15.08
N ASP A 361 -2.63 9.30 14.34
CA ASP A 361 -3.93 9.65 13.79
C ASP A 361 -4.44 8.62 12.77
N TYR A 362 -3.51 7.89 12.16
CA TYR A 362 -3.76 6.82 11.18
C TYR A 362 -3.39 5.43 11.73
N SER A 363 -3.47 5.23 13.06
CA SER A 363 -3.25 3.91 13.65
C SER A 363 -4.29 2.91 13.13
N VAL A 364 -3.91 1.64 13.03
CA VAL A 364 -4.81 0.55 12.60
C VAL A 364 -6.07 0.52 13.47
N GLU A 365 -5.93 0.75 14.76
CA GLU A 365 -7.03 0.83 15.72
C GLU A 365 -8.04 1.93 15.32
N ARG A 366 -7.59 3.17 15.12
CA ARG A 366 -8.45 4.30 14.74
C ARG A 366 -9.11 4.09 13.37
N CYS A 367 -8.36 3.59 12.40
CA CYS A 367 -8.87 3.32 11.07
C CYS A 367 -9.93 2.21 11.11
N THR A 368 -9.72 1.14 11.87
CA THR A 368 -10.68 0.05 12.02
C THR A 368 -11.95 0.51 12.71
N ARG A 369 -11.88 1.31 13.77
CA ARG A 369 -13.08 1.90 14.41
C ARG A 369 -13.91 2.76 13.44
N ARG A 370 -13.26 3.47 12.52
CA ARG A 370 -13.98 4.22 11.48
C ARG A 370 -14.67 3.27 10.51
N LEU A 371 -14.02 2.17 10.15
CA LEU A 371 -14.58 1.14 9.26
C LEU A 371 -15.77 0.43 9.91
N GLU A 372 -15.70 0.10 11.19
CA GLU A 372 -16.81 -0.48 11.95
C GLU A 372 -18.05 0.42 11.92
N ARG A 373 -17.88 1.72 12.10
CA ARG A 373 -19.02 2.68 11.97
C ARG A 373 -19.63 2.69 10.56
N VAL A 374 -18.83 2.42 9.52
CA VAL A 374 -19.37 2.24 8.16
C VAL A 374 -20.21 0.97 8.08
N TYR A 375 -19.72 -0.15 8.64
CA TYR A 375 -20.46 -1.41 8.66
C TYR A 375 -21.79 -1.28 9.43
N GLU A 376 -21.76 -0.71 10.63
CA GLU A 376 -22.92 -0.49 11.47
C GLU A 376 -24.02 0.31 10.74
N ARG A 377 -23.63 1.40 10.06
CA ARG A 377 -24.56 2.20 9.25
C ARG A 377 -25.17 1.41 8.10
N LEU A 378 -24.40 0.54 7.45
CA LEU A 378 -24.90 -0.25 6.33
C LEU A 378 -25.78 -1.43 6.75
N VAL A 379 -25.51 -2.01 7.90
CA VAL A 379 -26.33 -3.10 8.48
C VAL A 379 -27.65 -2.56 9.03
N ALA A 380 -27.67 -1.32 9.54
CA ALA A 380 -28.87 -0.67 10.07
C ALA A 380 -29.80 -0.08 9.00
N ALA A 381 -29.34 0.09 7.76
CA ALA A 381 -30.07 0.69 6.63
C ALA A 381 -30.90 -0.34 5.84
#